data_19f3414e36c7487c70337465e51614bd
#
_entry.id   19f3414e36c7487c70337465e51614bd
#
_cell.length_a   1.000
_cell.length_b   1.000
_cell.length_c   1.000
_cell.angle_alpha   90.00
_cell.angle_beta   90.00
_cell.angle_gamma   90.00
#
_symmetry.space_group_name_H-M   'P 1'
#
loop_
_entity.id
_entity.type
_entity.pdbx_description
1 polymer ?
#
loop_
_entity_poly.entity_id
_entity_poly.type
_entity_poly.pdbx_seq_one_letter_code
_entity_poly.pdbx_strand_id
1 'polypeptide(L)'
;LVDFCSLNRIAGIVIYGFLRDSHGGIEAAQELCRYANERGVRIIPGIAIGAYGGVYWEGDHQYNLSTWLKKNPQFAATMEKGVGFQLADLSFPLNFPHSDYTVSACPSAPETIEWMEEAVSWLAETFDIGGINIESGDYGVCGCDRCVARRKNDAEAARRRDDHGDSWSHTDMAENFPRLYRAAKAKKPDLWIYCEMQWDNLLDPVASDAQTSLPPGAIYQHTANRSFWNRLRTELKRDYVEALPTQPNVLRCQFACQWNGDERTERYALNARVFADMATVADKVGMDGLTVWGEVSSYCATAELSYLAFARFCWDPTLTWERFLDEDLAPRLGGVEAARRFVEIAEEIDANQTLPVSRLAELRAKTLAASMAGDGEVARRWLTLGEQIARREYMGA
;
A
#
# COMPACT_ATOMS: atom_id res chain seq x y z
N LEU A 1 -10.51 -0.82 -12.54
CA LEU A 1 -10.01 -1.48 -11.33
C LEU A 1 -11.13 -2.19 -10.58
N VAL A 2 -12.27 -1.53 -10.31
CA VAL A 2 -13.42 -2.16 -9.61
C VAL A 2 -13.87 -3.44 -10.32
N ASP A 3 -14.03 -3.42 -11.65
CA ASP A 3 -14.44 -4.61 -12.41
C ASP A 3 -13.40 -5.74 -12.31
N PHE A 4 -12.11 -5.40 -12.34
CA PHE A 4 -11.05 -6.38 -12.12
C PHE A 4 -11.14 -7.00 -10.72
N CYS A 5 -11.35 -6.20 -9.70
CA CYS A 5 -11.51 -6.68 -8.32
C CYS A 5 -12.73 -7.60 -8.20
N SER A 6 -13.87 -7.18 -8.76
CA SER A 6 -15.10 -7.98 -8.75
C SER A 6 -14.92 -9.33 -9.45
N LEU A 7 -14.35 -9.33 -10.67
CA LEU A 7 -14.10 -10.55 -11.45
C LEU A 7 -13.11 -11.50 -10.77
N ASN A 8 -12.15 -10.97 -10.04
CA ASN A 8 -11.11 -11.75 -9.36
C ASN A 8 -11.37 -11.92 -7.85
N ARG A 9 -12.57 -11.58 -7.36
CA ARG A 9 -13.00 -11.74 -5.97
C ARG A 9 -12.12 -11.01 -4.95
N ILE A 10 -11.54 -9.87 -5.34
CA ILE A 10 -10.84 -8.97 -4.44
C ILE A 10 -11.89 -8.19 -3.66
N ALA A 11 -11.86 -8.29 -2.33
CA ALA A 11 -12.93 -7.82 -1.47
C ALA A 11 -13.04 -6.29 -1.36
N GLY A 12 -11.95 -5.55 -1.59
CA GLY A 12 -11.97 -4.09 -1.48
C GLY A 12 -10.75 -3.41 -2.08
N ILE A 13 -10.85 -2.09 -2.18
CA ILE A 13 -9.82 -1.21 -2.72
C ILE A 13 -9.55 -0.10 -1.72
N VAL A 14 -8.32 -0.02 -1.22
CA VAL A 14 -7.86 1.14 -0.44
C VAL A 14 -7.49 2.26 -1.40
N ILE A 15 -8.01 3.47 -1.16
CA ILE A 15 -7.77 4.64 -2.02
C ILE A 15 -7.23 5.80 -1.18
N TYR A 16 -5.95 6.08 -1.30
CA TYR A 16 -5.39 7.33 -0.80
C TYR A 16 -5.77 8.49 -1.72
N GLY A 17 -6.09 9.62 -1.12
CA GLY A 17 -6.63 10.74 -1.89
C GLY A 17 -8.00 10.45 -2.49
N PHE A 18 -8.84 9.73 -1.77
CA PHE A 18 -10.21 9.40 -2.16
C PHE A 18 -11.05 10.63 -2.50
N LEU A 19 -10.91 11.70 -1.70
CA LEU A 19 -11.60 12.96 -1.93
C LEU A 19 -10.66 14.02 -2.47
N ARG A 20 -10.84 14.36 -3.75
CA ARG A 20 -10.10 15.40 -4.46
C ARG A 20 -11.03 16.15 -5.42
N ASP A 21 -10.97 17.47 -5.42
CA ASP A 21 -11.72 18.28 -6.39
C ASP A 21 -11.29 17.97 -7.84
N SER A 22 -9.99 17.73 -8.06
CA SER A 22 -9.46 17.34 -9.36
C SER A 22 -10.01 16.00 -9.89
N HIS A 23 -10.57 15.18 -9.02
CA HIS A 23 -11.19 13.90 -9.36
C HIS A 23 -12.73 13.94 -9.32
N GLY A 24 -13.31 15.13 -9.24
CA GLY A 24 -14.76 15.34 -9.21
C GLY A 24 -15.37 15.36 -7.80
N GLY A 25 -14.54 15.44 -6.76
CA GLY A 25 -14.96 15.70 -5.39
C GLY A 25 -15.96 14.69 -4.82
N ILE A 26 -16.93 15.20 -4.08
CA ILE A 26 -17.92 14.40 -3.33
C ILE A 26 -18.80 13.57 -4.27
N GLU A 27 -19.31 14.17 -5.35
CA GLU A 27 -20.24 13.48 -6.26
C GLU A 27 -19.59 12.28 -6.96
N ALA A 28 -18.38 12.45 -7.47
CA ALA A 28 -17.62 11.36 -8.10
C ALA A 28 -17.26 10.26 -7.10
N ALA A 29 -16.92 10.62 -5.86
CA ALA A 29 -16.64 9.66 -4.80
C ALA A 29 -17.87 8.85 -4.40
N GLN A 30 -19.05 9.49 -4.31
CA GLN A 30 -20.33 8.79 -4.06
C GLN A 30 -20.68 7.83 -5.21
N GLU A 31 -20.51 8.27 -6.46
CA GLU A 31 -20.72 7.42 -7.63
C GLU A 31 -19.78 6.22 -7.66
N LEU A 32 -18.50 6.42 -7.32
CA LEU A 32 -17.54 5.32 -7.20
C LEU A 32 -17.94 4.31 -6.13
N CYS A 33 -18.38 4.76 -4.96
CA CYS A 33 -18.87 3.88 -3.90
C CYS A 33 -20.08 3.06 -4.37
N ARG A 34 -21.05 3.71 -4.99
CA ARG A 34 -22.24 3.04 -5.54
C ARG A 34 -21.84 1.98 -6.57
N TYR A 35 -21.00 2.35 -7.54
CA TYR A 35 -20.52 1.46 -8.60
C TYR A 35 -19.80 0.23 -8.05
N ALA A 36 -18.97 0.43 -7.02
CA ALA A 36 -18.23 -0.65 -6.39
C ALA A 36 -19.12 -1.58 -5.57
N ASN A 37 -20.06 -1.02 -4.79
CA ASN A 37 -20.99 -1.79 -3.97
C ASN A 37 -21.91 -2.67 -4.82
N GLU A 38 -22.42 -2.18 -5.96
CA GLU A 38 -23.19 -2.97 -6.92
C GLU A 38 -22.43 -4.20 -7.45
N ARG A 39 -21.08 -4.18 -7.34
CA ARG A 39 -20.15 -5.24 -7.78
C ARG A 39 -19.56 -6.06 -6.65
N GLY A 40 -19.99 -5.81 -5.42
CA GLY A 40 -19.50 -6.50 -4.23
C GLY A 40 -18.08 -6.12 -3.82
N VAL A 41 -17.60 -4.94 -4.25
CA VAL A 41 -16.26 -4.43 -3.93
C VAL A 41 -16.37 -3.27 -2.95
N ARG A 42 -15.67 -3.34 -1.83
CA ARG A 42 -15.64 -2.27 -0.81
C ARG A 42 -14.67 -1.16 -1.21
N ILE A 43 -15.10 0.09 -1.15
CA ILE A 43 -14.21 1.25 -1.22
C ILE A 43 -13.75 1.59 0.21
N ILE A 44 -12.45 1.76 0.38
CA ILE A 44 -11.80 1.97 1.67
C ILE A 44 -10.90 3.20 1.57
N PRO A 45 -11.38 4.41 1.94
CA PRO A 45 -10.53 5.59 1.96
C PRO A 45 -9.30 5.40 2.85
N GLY A 46 -8.11 5.75 2.34
CA GLY A 46 -6.88 5.86 3.10
C GLY A 46 -6.70 7.28 3.62
N ILE A 47 -6.51 7.41 4.93
CA ILE A 47 -6.31 8.69 5.62
C ILE A 47 -5.14 8.59 6.59
N ALA A 48 -4.52 9.73 6.91
CA ALA A 48 -3.49 9.79 7.94
C ALA A 48 -3.91 10.69 9.11
N ILE A 49 -3.43 10.39 10.30
CA ILE A 49 -3.72 11.19 11.50
C ILE A 49 -2.97 12.51 11.44
N GLY A 50 -3.69 13.56 11.07
CA GLY A 50 -3.13 14.91 10.99
C GLY A 50 -2.07 15.11 9.91
N ALA A 51 -2.10 14.33 8.83
CA ALA A 51 -1.21 14.45 7.70
C ALA A 51 -1.93 14.20 6.36
N TYR A 52 -1.23 14.24 5.24
CA TYR A 52 -1.70 13.94 3.86
C TYR A 52 -2.96 14.69 3.42
N GLY A 53 -3.15 15.90 3.84
CA GLY A 53 -4.34 16.68 3.48
C GLY A 53 -5.59 16.37 4.33
N GLY A 54 -5.54 15.45 5.27
CA GLY A 54 -6.67 15.05 6.11
C GLY A 54 -7.62 14.09 5.41
N VAL A 55 -8.92 14.17 5.70
CA VAL A 55 -9.95 13.35 5.08
C VAL A 55 -10.30 13.84 3.68
N TYR A 56 -10.39 15.16 3.49
CA TYR A 56 -10.56 15.77 2.17
C TYR A 56 -9.18 16.15 1.64
N TRP A 57 -8.62 15.28 0.83
CA TRP A 57 -7.20 15.34 0.46
C TRP A 57 -6.83 16.59 -0.34
N GLU A 58 -7.66 17.03 -1.28
CA GLU A 58 -7.41 18.17 -2.15
C GLU A 58 -8.70 18.95 -2.41
N GLY A 59 -8.71 20.24 -2.07
CA GLY A 59 -9.81 21.16 -2.28
C GLY A 59 -10.04 22.11 -1.10
N ASP A 60 -10.88 23.13 -1.31
CA ASP A 60 -11.28 24.05 -0.23
C ASP A 60 -12.46 23.46 0.56
N HIS A 61 -12.15 22.56 1.46
CA HIS A 61 -13.13 21.88 2.29
C HIS A 61 -12.75 21.97 3.77
N GLN A 62 -13.75 21.99 4.68
CA GLN A 62 -13.51 22.08 6.12
C GLN A 62 -12.69 20.90 6.68
N TYR A 63 -12.71 19.74 6.03
CA TYR A 63 -11.94 18.57 6.38
C TYR A 63 -10.67 18.37 5.51
N ASN A 64 -10.25 19.44 4.82
CA ASN A 64 -8.91 19.54 4.24
C ASN A 64 -7.96 20.13 5.29
N LEU A 65 -6.84 19.43 5.55
CA LEU A 65 -5.90 19.79 6.61
C LEU A 65 -5.27 21.16 6.40
N SER A 66 -4.87 21.49 5.17
CA SER A 66 -4.28 22.81 4.86
C SER A 66 -5.29 23.95 5.07
N THR A 67 -6.53 23.74 4.68
CA THR A 67 -7.63 24.71 4.91
C THR A 67 -7.91 24.89 6.40
N TRP A 68 -7.91 23.79 7.17
CA TRP A 68 -8.12 23.83 8.62
C TRP A 68 -6.95 24.53 9.35
N LEU A 69 -5.69 24.20 9.01
CA LEU A 69 -4.51 24.80 9.62
C LEU A 69 -4.31 26.27 9.28
N LYS A 70 -4.76 26.74 8.09
CA LYS A 70 -4.79 28.18 7.79
C LYS A 70 -5.65 28.96 8.78
N LYS A 71 -6.72 28.37 9.31
CA LYS A 71 -7.60 28.95 10.32
C LYS A 71 -7.12 28.68 11.75
N ASN A 72 -6.30 27.65 11.93
CA ASN A 72 -5.86 27.15 13.22
C ASN A 72 -4.33 26.90 13.26
N PRO A 73 -3.49 27.90 12.92
CA PRO A 73 -2.05 27.70 12.75
C PRO A 73 -1.32 27.27 14.01
N GLN A 74 -1.91 27.50 15.18
CA GLN A 74 -1.35 27.09 16.48
C GLN A 74 -1.33 25.57 16.67
N PHE A 75 -2.06 24.82 15.87
CA PHE A 75 -2.11 23.35 15.89
C PHE A 75 -1.22 22.69 14.84
N ALA A 76 -0.50 23.47 14.03
CA ALA A 76 0.50 22.90 13.13
C ALA A 76 1.58 22.15 13.93
N ALA A 77 2.05 21.05 13.37
CA ALA A 77 3.15 20.30 13.96
C ALA A 77 4.44 21.12 13.96
N THR A 78 5.17 21.05 15.06
CA THR A 78 6.50 21.64 15.17
C THR A 78 7.50 20.60 14.73
N MET A 79 8.05 20.70 13.52
CA MET A 79 9.06 19.77 13.03
C MET A 79 10.45 20.19 13.49
N GLU A 80 11.26 19.22 13.91
CA GLU A 80 12.68 19.46 14.12
C GLU A 80 13.36 19.70 12.75
N LYS A 81 14.34 20.61 12.72
CA LYS A 81 15.08 20.88 11.48
C LYS A 81 15.84 19.65 11.03
N GLY A 82 15.61 19.23 9.80
CA GLY A 82 16.30 18.08 9.19
C GLY A 82 15.63 16.73 9.46
N VAL A 83 14.52 16.71 10.20
CA VAL A 83 13.71 15.52 10.42
C VAL A 83 12.43 15.66 9.62
N GLY A 84 12.17 14.71 8.79
CA GLY A 84 10.98 14.65 7.96
C GLY A 84 11.30 14.05 6.62
N PHE A 85 10.42 13.23 6.16
CA PHE A 85 10.45 12.72 4.81
C PHE A 85 10.23 13.89 3.85
N GLN A 86 11.24 14.26 3.08
CA GLN A 86 11.10 15.32 2.10
C GLN A 86 10.48 14.75 0.83
N LEU A 87 9.21 14.96 0.62
CA LEU A 87 8.53 14.64 -0.65
C LEU A 87 9.21 15.29 -1.88
N ALA A 88 10.06 16.30 -1.66
CA ALA A 88 10.89 16.88 -2.71
C ALA A 88 11.87 15.89 -3.35
N ASP A 89 12.24 14.83 -2.63
CA ASP A 89 13.10 13.77 -3.14
C ASP A 89 12.30 12.68 -3.88
N LEU A 90 10.99 12.67 -3.73
CA LEU A 90 10.13 11.90 -4.60
C LEU A 90 10.02 12.63 -5.93
N SER A 91 10.45 11.99 -7.00
CA SER A 91 10.39 12.51 -8.38
C SER A 91 8.95 12.69 -8.92
N PHE A 92 7.99 12.88 -8.04
CA PHE A 92 6.62 13.23 -8.38
C PHE A 92 6.43 14.73 -8.25
N PRO A 93 6.10 15.44 -9.33
CA PRO A 93 5.57 16.78 -9.21
C PRO A 93 4.17 16.68 -8.61
N LEU A 94 4.08 16.59 -7.31
CA LEU A 94 2.82 16.68 -6.57
C LEU A 94 2.39 18.16 -6.53
N ASN A 95 2.19 18.74 -7.71
CA ASN A 95 1.58 20.05 -7.83
C ASN A 95 0.08 19.94 -7.57
N PHE A 96 -0.27 19.85 -6.29
CA PHE A 96 -1.67 19.94 -5.87
C PHE A 96 -1.94 21.39 -5.48
N PRO A 97 -2.74 22.12 -6.25
CA PRO A 97 -2.93 23.57 -6.04
C PRO A 97 -3.61 23.90 -4.71
N HIS A 98 -4.20 22.93 -4.03
CA HIS A 98 -4.97 23.14 -2.79
C HIS A 98 -4.59 22.22 -1.62
N SER A 99 -3.49 21.47 -1.75
CA SER A 99 -2.97 20.64 -0.66
C SER A 99 -1.46 20.76 -0.57
N ASP A 100 -0.99 21.04 0.62
CA ASP A 100 0.43 20.95 0.96
C ASP A 100 0.63 19.66 1.76
N TYR A 101 1.20 18.66 1.13
CA TYR A 101 1.44 17.35 1.74
C TYR A 101 2.49 17.37 2.84
N THR A 102 3.31 18.42 2.88
CA THR A 102 4.32 18.61 3.92
C THR A 102 3.71 19.17 5.20
N VAL A 103 2.45 19.59 5.16
CA VAL A 103 1.75 20.15 6.32
C VAL A 103 1.22 19.05 7.19
N SER A 104 1.60 19.07 8.47
CA SER A 104 1.10 18.15 9.48
C SER A 104 0.54 18.93 10.67
N ALA A 105 -0.48 18.37 11.31
CA ALA A 105 -1.03 18.87 12.57
C ALA A 105 -0.41 18.15 13.76
N CYS A 106 -0.38 18.81 14.90
CA CYS A 106 0.12 18.24 16.14
C CYS A 106 -0.80 17.12 16.65
N PRO A 107 -0.35 15.85 16.71
CA PRO A 107 -1.18 14.73 17.14
C PRO A 107 -1.47 14.70 18.64
N SER A 108 -0.86 15.59 19.42
CA SER A 108 -1.14 15.78 20.87
C SER A 108 -2.05 16.98 21.15
N ALA A 109 -2.48 17.71 20.12
CA ALA A 109 -3.47 18.77 20.31
C ALA A 109 -4.87 18.14 20.33
N PRO A 110 -5.65 18.29 21.42
CA PRO A 110 -7.00 17.76 21.50
C PRO A 110 -7.88 18.22 20.33
N GLU A 111 -7.74 19.46 19.95
CA GLU A 111 -8.52 20.08 18.87
C GLU A 111 -8.20 19.46 17.50
N THR A 112 -6.96 19.03 17.27
CA THR A 112 -6.61 18.28 16.06
C THR A 112 -7.37 16.95 16.00
N ILE A 113 -7.41 16.25 17.11
CA ILE A 113 -8.05 14.92 17.14
C ILE A 113 -9.57 15.05 17.12
N GLU A 114 -10.16 16.05 17.79
CA GLU A 114 -11.59 16.35 17.69
C GLU A 114 -12.00 16.66 16.24
N TRP A 115 -11.21 17.49 15.54
CA TRP A 115 -11.41 17.75 14.13
C TRP A 115 -11.32 16.49 13.26
N MET A 116 -10.37 15.60 13.53
CA MET A 116 -10.25 14.31 12.82
C MET A 116 -11.41 13.37 13.13
N GLU A 117 -11.90 13.32 14.38
CA GLU A 117 -13.08 12.53 14.73
C GLU A 117 -14.34 13.01 13.99
N GLU A 118 -14.52 14.34 13.88
CA GLU A 118 -15.61 14.93 13.08
C GLU A 118 -15.46 14.58 11.60
N ALA A 119 -14.25 14.69 11.05
CA ALA A 119 -13.97 14.41 9.65
C ALA A 119 -14.22 12.92 9.30
N VAL A 120 -13.80 12.01 10.17
CA VAL A 120 -14.01 10.55 10.01
C VAL A 120 -15.50 10.22 10.16
N SER A 121 -16.20 10.84 11.10
CA SER A 121 -17.66 10.70 11.25
C SER A 121 -18.40 11.13 10.00
N TRP A 122 -18.06 12.31 9.48
CA TRP A 122 -18.63 12.83 8.23
C TRP A 122 -18.34 11.92 7.04
N LEU A 123 -17.10 11.41 6.91
CA LEU A 123 -16.73 10.45 5.86
C LEU A 123 -17.62 9.20 5.90
N ALA A 124 -17.80 8.63 7.09
CA ALA A 124 -18.62 7.43 7.27
C ALA A 124 -20.11 7.66 7.01
N GLU A 125 -20.62 8.87 7.29
CA GLU A 125 -22.03 9.23 7.05
C GLU A 125 -22.33 9.60 5.60
N THR A 126 -21.38 10.27 4.94
CA THR A 126 -21.60 10.86 3.61
C THR A 126 -21.44 9.86 2.48
N PHE A 127 -20.59 8.85 2.67
CA PHE A 127 -20.22 7.90 1.61
C PHE A 127 -20.59 6.46 2.00
N ASP A 128 -21.02 5.70 1.00
CA ASP A 128 -21.28 4.27 1.18
C ASP A 128 -19.98 3.44 1.07
N ILE A 129 -19.03 3.80 1.93
CA ILE A 129 -17.72 3.12 2.05
C ILE A 129 -17.82 1.82 2.82
N GLY A 130 -16.95 0.87 2.52
CA GLY A 130 -16.86 -0.43 3.20
C GLY A 130 -15.82 -0.51 4.31
N GLY A 131 -14.99 0.53 4.46
CA GLY A 131 -13.96 0.60 5.49
C GLY A 131 -13.20 1.91 5.48
N ILE A 132 -12.23 2.06 6.36
CA ILE A 132 -11.28 3.18 6.40
C ILE A 132 -9.91 2.60 6.75
N ASN A 133 -8.89 2.98 5.99
CA ASN A 133 -7.51 2.69 6.30
C ASN A 133 -6.89 3.92 6.98
N ILE A 134 -6.39 3.75 8.19
CA ILE A 134 -5.84 4.83 9.02
C ILE A 134 -4.35 4.57 9.22
N GLU A 135 -3.53 5.51 8.80
CA GLU A 135 -2.07 5.45 8.96
C GLU A 135 -1.51 6.57 9.83
N SER A 136 -0.26 6.41 10.25
CA SER A 136 0.45 7.40 11.06
C SER A 136 0.93 8.61 10.27
N GLY A 137 1.07 8.48 8.95
CA GLY A 137 1.74 9.47 8.08
C GLY A 137 3.27 9.37 8.11
N ASP A 138 3.91 9.89 7.05
CA ASP A 138 5.36 9.75 6.78
C ASP A 138 6.15 11.05 6.98
N TYR A 139 5.55 12.12 7.49
CA TYR A 139 6.13 13.47 7.44
C TYR A 139 6.86 13.90 8.71
N GLY A 140 7.32 12.93 9.47
CA GLY A 140 7.98 13.22 10.72
C GLY A 140 7.02 13.39 11.90
N VAL A 141 7.58 13.45 13.07
CA VAL A 141 6.85 13.58 14.32
C VAL A 141 6.91 15.00 14.86
N CYS A 142 5.82 15.45 15.48
CA CYS A 142 5.77 16.76 16.09
C CYS A 142 6.76 16.86 17.28
N GLY A 143 7.63 17.85 17.24
CA GLY A 143 8.64 18.15 18.29
C GLY A 143 8.17 19.07 19.39
N CYS A 144 6.86 19.38 19.52
CA CYS A 144 6.38 20.22 20.61
C CYS A 144 6.50 19.51 21.97
N ASP A 145 6.53 20.27 23.07
CA ASP A 145 6.73 19.75 24.41
C ASP A 145 5.75 18.64 24.80
N ARG A 146 4.49 18.73 24.37
CA ARG A 146 3.46 17.71 24.62
C ARG A 146 3.79 16.39 23.91
N CYS A 147 4.16 16.45 22.63
CA CYS A 147 4.53 15.28 21.84
C CYS A 147 5.83 14.64 22.35
N VAL A 148 6.84 15.46 22.66
CA VAL A 148 8.10 15.00 23.24
C VAL A 148 7.86 14.35 24.61
N ALA A 149 7.04 14.97 25.46
CA ALA A 149 6.73 14.39 26.77
C ALA A 149 6.01 13.05 26.68
N ARG A 150 5.08 12.89 25.73
CA ARG A 150 4.38 11.64 25.48
C ARG A 150 5.34 10.54 25.01
N ARG A 151 6.28 10.86 24.12
CA ARG A 151 7.25 9.92 23.55
C ARG A 151 8.49 9.67 24.44
N LYS A 152 8.67 10.39 25.53
CA LYS A 152 9.85 10.21 26.41
C LYS A 152 10.03 8.81 26.98
N ASN A 153 8.95 8.04 27.07
CA ASN A 153 8.98 6.65 27.53
C ASN A 153 8.99 5.65 26.37
N ASP A 154 8.99 6.15 25.13
CA ASP A 154 9.02 5.36 23.91
C ASP A 154 10.48 5.12 23.54
N ALA A 155 11.05 4.02 24.05
CA ALA A 155 12.43 3.61 23.75
C ALA A 155 12.63 3.32 22.26
N GLU A 156 11.56 3.05 21.52
CA GLU A 156 11.60 2.82 20.09
C GLU A 156 11.73 4.12 19.30
N ALA A 157 10.98 5.15 19.62
CA ALA A 157 11.13 6.45 18.96
C ALA A 157 12.55 6.98 19.12
N ALA A 158 13.18 6.73 20.28
CA ALA A 158 14.59 7.07 20.52
C ALA A 158 15.55 6.25 19.64
N ARG A 159 15.28 4.95 19.45
CA ARG A 159 16.11 4.04 18.64
C ARG A 159 15.95 4.32 17.14
N ARG A 160 14.77 4.61 16.66
CA ARG A 160 14.49 4.88 15.24
C ARG A 160 15.01 6.23 14.74
N ARG A 161 15.29 7.17 15.65
CA ARG A 161 16.02 8.40 15.31
C ARG A 161 17.34 8.12 14.61
N ASP A 162 18.02 7.08 15.04
CA ASP A 162 19.35 6.74 14.53
C ASP A 162 19.28 6.01 13.18
N ASP A 163 18.19 5.27 12.90
CA ASP A 163 18.10 4.38 11.73
C ASP A 163 17.28 4.95 10.56
N HIS A 164 16.18 5.66 10.81
CA HIS A 164 15.21 6.06 9.76
C HIS A 164 14.70 7.50 9.88
N GLY A 165 15.21 8.28 10.82
CA GLY A 165 14.65 9.58 11.16
C GLY A 165 13.30 9.46 11.90
N ASP A 166 12.83 10.56 12.47
CA ASP A 166 11.56 10.60 13.22
C ASP A 166 10.36 10.75 12.29
N SER A 167 10.16 9.83 11.34
CA SER A 167 9.10 9.97 10.35
C SER A 167 7.71 9.64 10.88
N TRP A 168 7.60 8.88 11.98
CA TRP A 168 6.33 8.42 12.55
C TRP A 168 6.49 7.94 14.01
N SER A 169 5.37 7.78 14.70
CA SER A 169 5.36 7.38 16.11
C SER A 169 4.24 6.38 16.39
N HIS A 170 4.60 5.20 16.88
CA HIS A 170 3.64 4.20 17.37
C HIS A 170 2.80 4.74 18.53
N THR A 171 3.41 5.55 19.41
CA THR A 171 2.72 6.16 20.53
C THR A 171 1.62 7.10 20.07
N ASP A 172 1.86 7.86 18.98
CA ASP A 172 0.84 8.72 18.39
C ASP A 172 -0.33 7.92 17.82
N MET A 173 -0.06 6.77 17.18
CA MET A 173 -1.09 5.85 16.70
C MET A 173 -1.86 5.20 17.84
N ALA A 174 -1.18 4.64 18.84
CA ALA A 174 -1.80 3.98 19.98
C ALA A 174 -2.76 4.92 20.73
N GLU A 175 -2.43 6.21 20.82
CA GLU A 175 -3.27 7.22 21.46
C GLU A 175 -4.48 7.62 20.60
N ASN A 176 -4.28 7.87 19.32
CA ASN A 176 -5.27 8.54 18.48
C ASN A 176 -6.14 7.57 17.66
N PHE A 177 -5.59 6.45 17.20
CA PHE A 177 -6.34 5.48 16.40
C PHE A 177 -7.63 4.99 17.09
N PRO A 178 -7.63 4.65 18.41
CA PRO A 178 -8.84 4.21 19.09
C PRO A 178 -9.97 5.25 19.08
N ARG A 179 -9.65 6.52 19.06
CA ARG A 179 -10.63 7.62 18.96
C ARG A 179 -11.29 7.62 17.59
N LEU A 180 -10.49 7.62 16.52
CA LEU A 180 -11.00 7.61 15.14
C LEU A 180 -11.77 6.31 14.84
N TYR A 181 -11.29 5.17 15.33
CA TYR A 181 -12.00 3.90 15.25
C TYR A 181 -13.41 4.00 15.84
N ARG A 182 -13.54 4.52 17.05
CA ARG A 182 -14.85 4.69 17.69
C ARG A 182 -15.74 5.66 16.93
N ALA A 183 -15.20 6.77 16.43
CA ALA A 183 -15.94 7.75 15.62
C ALA A 183 -16.54 7.11 14.37
N ALA A 184 -15.73 6.34 13.62
CA ALA A 184 -16.19 5.62 12.43
C ALA A 184 -17.24 4.56 12.76
N LYS A 185 -16.96 3.71 13.75
CA LYS A 185 -17.86 2.62 14.17
C LYS A 185 -19.18 3.10 14.75
N ALA A 186 -19.22 4.26 15.39
CA ALA A 186 -20.46 4.87 15.87
C ALA A 186 -21.43 5.24 14.71
N LYS A 187 -20.90 5.49 13.52
CA LYS A 187 -21.69 5.82 12.32
C LYS A 187 -22.05 4.59 11.50
N LYS A 188 -21.07 3.71 11.27
CA LYS A 188 -21.25 2.44 10.54
C LYS A 188 -20.53 1.31 11.27
N PRO A 189 -21.22 0.49 12.06
CA PRO A 189 -20.60 -0.57 12.89
C PRO A 189 -19.90 -1.67 12.10
N ASP A 190 -20.27 -1.89 10.83
CA ASP A 190 -19.75 -2.94 9.94
C ASP A 190 -18.55 -2.50 9.10
N LEU A 191 -18.07 -1.25 9.23
CA LEU A 191 -16.88 -0.80 8.52
C LEU A 191 -15.65 -1.63 8.89
N TRP A 192 -14.84 -1.97 7.92
CA TRP A 192 -13.49 -2.46 8.12
C TRP A 192 -12.56 -1.29 8.46
N ILE A 193 -12.00 -1.27 9.65
CA ILE A 193 -11.07 -0.23 10.07
C ILE A 193 -9.67 -0.82 10.17
N TYR A 194 -8.82 -0.43 9.23
CA TYR A 194 -7.44 -0.86 9.17
C TYR A 194 -6.56 0.10 9.97
N CYS A 195 -5.66 -0.47 10.75
CA CYS A 195 -4.55 0.23 11.38
C CYS A 195 -3.28 -0.04 10.59
N GLU A 196 -2.77 0.98 9.92
CA GLU A 196 -1.53 0.91 9.21
C GLU A 196 -0.42 1.57 10.03
N MET A 197 0.43 0.74 10.60
CA MET A 197 1.69 1.18 11.17
C MET A 197 2.80 0.78 10.23
N GLN A 198 3.78 1.66 10.08
CA GLN A 198 4.86 1.41 9.13
C GLN A 198 5.79 0.31 9.57
N TRP A 199 6.46 -0.25 8.62
CA TRP A 199 7.58 -1.20 8.54
C TRP A 199 8.03 -1.97 9.78
N ASP A 200 8.58 -3.15 9.58
CA ASP A 200 9.36 -3.96 10.53
C ASP A 200 8.63 -4.29 11.86
N ASN A 201 7.38 -3.90 11.97
CA ASN A 201 6.57 -4.05 13.18
C ASN A 201 6.51 -5.50 13.69
N LEU A 202 6.72 -6.44 12.81
CA LEU A 202 6.66 -7.86 13.10
C LEU A 202 7.84 -8.39 13.91
N LEU A 203 8.97 -7.71 13.80
CA LEU A 203 10.18 -8.08 14.51
C LEU A 203 10.43 -7.16 15.72
N ASP A 204 9.56 -6.16 15.92
CA ASP A 204 9.75 -5.17 16.97
C ASP A 204 8.82 -5.43 18.16
N PRO A 205 9.38 -5.71 19.36
CA PRO A 205 8.60 -5.92 20.57
C PRO A 205 7.72 -4.71 20.97
N VAL A 206 8.19 -3.48 20.69
CA VAL A 206 7.44 -2.26 21.04
C VAL A 206 6.23 -2.07 20.13
N ALA A 207 6.34 -2.45 18.86
CA ALA A 207 5.19 -2.47 17.96
C ALA A 207 4.14 -3.48 18.44
N SER A 208 4.56 -4.62 18.98
CA SER A 208 3.65 -5.60 19.60
C SER A 208 2.87 -5.00 20.75
N ASP A 209 3.51 -4.24 21.63
CA ASP A 209 2.84 -3.58 22.76
C ASP A 209 1.85 -2.52 22.29
N ALA A 210 2.20 -1.72 21.28
CA ALA A 210 1.29 -0.75 20.68
C ALA A 210 0.08 -1.43 20.02
N GLN A 211 0.26 -2.59 19.38
CA GLN A 211 -0.82 -3.38 18.80
C GLN A 211 -1.82 -3.86 19.83
N THR A 212 -1.37 -4.27 21.03
CA THR A 212 -2.26 -4.74 22.10
C THR A 212 -3.17 -3.64 22.66
N SER A 213 -2.83 -2.37 22.42
CA SER A 213 -3.65 -1.21 22.81
C SER A 213 -4.79 -0.89 21.83
N LEU A 214 -4.80 -1.50 20.64
CA LEU A 214 -5.82 -1.25 19.63
C LEU A 214 -7.18 -1.80 20.02
N PRO A 215 -8.28 -1.17 19.59
CA PRO A 215 -9.63 -1.66 19.86
C PRO A 215 -9.85 -3.06 19.27
N PRO A 216 -10.56 -3.96 19.96
CA PRO A 216 -10.96 -5.26 19.40
C PRO A 216 -11.71 -5.09 18.08
N GLY A 217 -11.31 -5.82 17.05
CA GLY A 217 -11.89 -5.73 15.71
C GLY A 217 -11.25 -4.66 14.81
N ALA A 218 -10.25 -3.92 15.29
CA ALA A 218 -9.34 -3.19 14.41
C ALA A 218 -8.53 -4.19 13.59
N ILE A 219 -8.38 -3.96 12.29
CA ILE A 219 -7.62 -4.82 11.39
C ILE A 219 -6.19 -4.30 11.35
N TYR A 220 -5.26 -5.08 11.88
CA TYR A 220 -3.86 -4.69 11.87
C TYR A 220 -3.18 -5.06 10.55
N GLN A 221 -2.43 -4.12 9.97
CA GLN A 221 -1.67 -4.36 8.75
C GLN A 221 -0.19 -4.54 9.06
N HIS A 222 0.31 -5.74 8.80
CA HIS A 222 1.74 -6.03 8.84
C HIS A 222 2.35 -5.72 7.49
N THR A 223 3.21 -4.73 7.42
CA THR A 223 3.82 -4.30 6.16
C THR A 223 5.07 -5.11 5.85
N ALA A 224 5.17 -5.63 4.64
CA ALA A 224 6.35 -6.27 4.11
C ALA A 224 6.63 -5.80 2.69
N ASN A 225 7.82 -5.26 2.44
CA ASN A 225 8.32 -5.10 1.09
C ASN A 225 9.05 -6.38 0.62
N ARG A 226 9.40 -6.42 -0.66
CA ARG A 226 10.06 -7.59 -1.26
C ARG A 226 11.39 -7.93 -0.62
N SER A 227 12.23 -6.94 -0.36
CA SER A 227 13.54 -7.15 0.26
C SER A 227 13.41 -7.71 1.67
N PHE A 228 12.50 -7.14 2.46
CA PHE A 228 12.21 -7.63 3.81
C PHE A 228 11.65 -9.06 3.78
N TRP A 229 10.70 -9.35 2.87
CA TRP A 229 10.12 -10.70 2.74
C TRP A 229 11.17 -11.73 2.34
N ASN A 230 12.01 -11.42 1.36
CA ASN A 230 13.09 -12.30 0.95
C ASN A 230 14.07 -12.55 2.10
N ARG A 231 14.48 -11.51 2.82
CA ARG A 231 15.36 -11.65 4.00
C ARG A 231 14.72 -12.53 5.07
N LEU A 232 13.44 -12.31 5.37
CA LEU A 232 12.70 -13.10 6.35
C LEU A 232 12.70 -14.59 5.98
N ARG A 233 12.44 -14.91 4.71
CA ARG A 233 12.32 -16.28 4.23
C ARG A 233 13.66 -16.99 4.01
N THR A 234 14.66 -16.30 3.48
CA THR A 234 15.94 -16.90 3.08
C THR A 234 17.00 -16.81 4.17
N GLU A 235 17.18 -15.67 4.78
CA GLU A 235 18.23 -15.43 5.78
C GLU A 235 17.79 -15.84 7.18
N LEU A 236 16.63 -15.34 7.61
CA LEU A 236 16.11 -15.63 8.94
C LEU A 236 15.39 -16.97 9.01
N LYS A 237 15.01 -17.55 7.86
CA LYS A 237 14.29 -18.84 7.74
C LYS A 237 13.07 -18.92 8.67
N ARG A 238 12.38 -17.80 8.83
CA ARG A 238 11.19 -17.70 9.68
C ARG A 238 9.93 -17.79 8.84
N ASP A 239 9.01 -18.62 9.27
CA ASP A 239 7.61 -18.40 9.01
C ASP A 239 7.19 -17.22 9.87
N TYR A 240 6.49 -16.32 9.28
CA TYR A 240 6.33 -14.95 9.63
C TYR A 240 5.88 -14.65 11.03
N VAL A 241 5.56 -15.45 11.98
CA VAL A 241 5.10 -14.92 13.26
C VAL A 241 5.10 -15.92 14.40
N GLU A 242 5.83 -15.62 15.43
CA GLU A 242 5.73 -16.29 16.72
C GLU A 242 4.62 -15.71 17.62
N ALA A 243 4.14 -14.51 17.34
CA ALA A 243 3.04 -13.88 18.08
C ALA A 243 2.27 -12.87 17.22
N LEU A 244 1.16 -13.30 16.61
CA LEU A 244 0.17 -12.36 16.06
C LEU A 244 -0.67 -11.77 17.19
N PRO A 245 -1.01 -10.46 17.12
CA PRO A 245 -2.02 -9.91 18.02
C PRO A 245 -3.36 -10.64 17.84
N THR A 246 -4.20 -10.54 18.85
CA THR A 246 -5.55 -11.15 18.85
C THR A 246 -6.56 -10.46 17.93
N GLN A 247 -6.23 -9.27 17.41
CA GLN A 247 -7.05 -8.55 16.43
C GLN A 247 -7.00 -9.24 15.07
N PRO A 248 -7.99 -9.00 14.19
CA PRO A 248 -7.86 -9.37 12.79
C PRO A 248 -6.56 -8.82 12.17
N ASN A 249 -5.88 -9.64 11.38
CA ASN A 249 -4.57 -9.33 10.84
C ASN A 249 -4.51 -9.55 9.33
N VAL A 250 -3.88 -8.63 8.62
CA VAL A 250 -3.58 -8.80 7.20
C VAL A 250 -2.10 -8.51 6.92
N LEU A 251 -1.54 -9.23 5.96
CA LEU A 251 -0.22 -8.96 5.44
C LEU A 251 -0.33 -7.94 4.32
N ARG A 252 0.29 -6.77 4.50
CA ARG A 252 0.32 -5.70 3.52
C ARG A 252 1.59 -5.79 2.68
N CYS A 253 1.40 -6.07 1.41
CA CYS A 253 2.48 -6.35 0.46
C CYS A 253 2.84 -5.09 -0.33
N GLN A 254 4.03 -4.55 -0.11
CA GLN A 254 4.58 -3.43 -0.89
C GLN A 254 5.45 -3.97 -2.04
N PHE A 255 4.83 -4.51 -3.08
CA PHE A 255 5.54 -5.19 -4.15
C PHE A 255 5.37 -4.57 -5.54
N ALA A 256 4.43 -3.76 -5.77
CA ALA A 256 4.21 -3.12 -7.05
C ALA A 256 4.18 -1.60 -6.88
N CYS A 257 5.10 -1.07 -6.08
CA CYS A 257 5.15 0.33 -5.71
C CYS A 257 6.58 0.87 -5.72
N GLN A 258 6.70 2.17 -5.55
CA GLN A 258 7.97 2.89 -5.55
C GLN A 258 8.92 2.54 -4.39
N TRP A 259 8.43 1.86 -3.34
CA TRP A 259 9.18 1.54 -2.13
C TRP A 259 9.83 0.15 -2.16
N ASN A 260 9.97 -0.45 -3.32
CA ASN A 260 10.47 -1.82 -3.46
C ASN A 260 12.01 -1.95 -3.56
N GLY A 261 12.78 -1.00 -3.09
CA GLY A 261 14.24 -1.07 -3.11
C GLY A 261 14.84 -0.52 -4.38
N ASP A 262 15.11 -1.30 -5.42
CA ASP A 262 15.54 -0.75 -6.71
C ASP A 262 14.33 -0.30 -7.54
N GLU A 263 14.03 0.99 -7.48
CA GLU A 263 12.93 1.62 -8.20
C GLU A 263 12.95 1.37 -9.72
N ARG A 264 14.12 1.05 -10.29
CA ARG A 264 14.29 0.88 -11.74
C ARG A 264 13.80 -0.47 -12.24
N THR A 265 13.90 -1.52 -11.42
CA THR A 265 13.66 -2.89 -11.84
C THR A 265 12.57 -3.58 -11.05
N GLU A 266 12.56 -3.49 -9.73
CA GLU A 266 11.62 -4.21 -8.87
C GLU A 266 10.18 -3.73 -9.00
N ARG A 267 9.97 -2.46 -9.34
CA ARG A 267 8.64 -1.88 -9.52
C ARG A 267 7.81 -2.62 -10.56
N TYR A 268 8.45 -3.16 -11.59
CA TYR A 268 7.81 -3.87 -12.70
C TYR A 268 8.06 -5.37 -12.67
N ALA A 269 8.59 -5.90 -11.58
CA ALA A 269 8.87 -7.32 -11.44
C ALA A 269 7.60 -8.17 -11.50
N LEU A 270 7.73 -9.40 -11.95
CA LEU A 270 6.68 -10.40 -11.83
C LEU A 270 6.71 -10.98 -10.41
N ASN A 271 5.83 -10.51 -9.54
CA ASN A 271 5.76 -10.92 -8.14
C ASN A 271 4.85 -12.14 -7.88
N ALA A 272 4.43 -12.85 -8.91
CA ALA A 272 3.44 -13.91 -8.81
C ALA A 272 3.85 -15.03 -7.84
N ARG A 273 5.11 -15.49 -7.88
CA ARG A 273 5.62 -16.51 -6.94
C ARG A 273 5.72 -15.99 -5.51
N VAL A 274 6.04 -14.72 -5.35
CA VAL A 274 6.14 -14.09 -4.03
C VAL A 274 4.75 -14.02 -3.39
N PHE A 275 3.73 -13.65 -4.14
CA PHE A 275 2.35 -13.67 -3.64
C PHE A 275 1.86 -15.08 -3.31
N ALA A 276 2.26 -16.09 -4.07
CA ALA A 276 1.97 -17.49 -3.74
C ALA A 276 2.59 -17.89 -2.39
N ASP A 277 3.86 -17.56 -2.16
CA ASP A 277 4.54 -17.82 -0.88
C ASP A 277 3.89 -17.03 0.28
N MET A 278 3.60 -15.75 0.08
CA MET A 278 2.96 -14.91 1.09
C MET A 278 1.57 -15.42 1.48
N ALA A 279 0.75 -15.82 0.52
CA ALA A 279 -0.57 -16.36 0.77
C ALA A 279 -0.50 -17.69 1.56
N THR A 280 0.42 -18.57 1.17
CA THR A 280 0.65 -19.85 1.89
C THR A 280 1.10 -19.62 3.33
N VAL A 281 2.00 -18.64 3.55
CA VAL A 281 2.47 -18.32 4.90
C VAL A 281 1.37 -17.66 5.72
N ALA A 282 0.64 -16.70 5.15
CA ALA A 282 -0.45 -16.02 5.83
C ALA A 282 -1.54 -17.00 6.29
N ASP A 283 -1.94 -17.94 5.43
CA ASP A 283 -2.87 -19.01 5.77
C ASP A 283 -2.34 -19.90 6.91
N LYS A 284 -1.09 -20.34 6.79
CA LYS A 284 -0.44 -21.20 7.79
C LYS A 284 -0.37 -20.58 9.18
N VAL A 285 -0.17 -19.26 9.27
CA VAL A 285 -0.07 -18.54 10.56
C VAL A 285 -1.40 -17.96 11.02
N GLY A 286 -2.48 -18.16 10.26
CA GLY A 286 -3.83 -17.74 10.63
C GLY A 286 -4.09 -16.25 10.44
N MET A 287 -3.50 -15.60 9.42
CA MET A 287 -3.88 -14.26 9.02
C MET A 287 -5.21 -14.24 8.27
N ASP A 288 -5.96 -13.16 8.40
CA ASP A 288 -7.28 -13.01 7.78
C ASP A 288 -7.22 -12.67 6.28
N GLY A 289 -6.04 -12.28 5.77
CA GLY A 289 -5.86 -11.98 4.35
C GLY A 289 -4.57 -11.24 4.01
N LEU A 290 -4.51 -10.83 2.75
CA LEU A 290 -3.43 -10.00 2.23
C LEU A 290 -4.00 -8.71 1.63
N THR A 291 -3.19 -7.66 1.67
CA THR A 291 -3.40 -6.46 0.86
C THR A 291 -2.17 -6.22 -0.01
N VAL A 292 -2.34 -5.56 -1.15
CA VAL A 292 -1.23 -5.23 -2.04
C VAL A 292 -1.23 -3.73 -2.31
N TRP A 293 -0.07 -3.12 -2.18
CA TRP A 293 0.13 -1.75 -2.62
C TRP A 293 0.32 -1.73 -4.14
N GLY A 294 -0.64 -1.14 -4.86
CA GLY A 294 -0.75 -1.23 -6.32
C GLY A 294 -0.63 0.13 -7.00
N GLU A 295 0.56 0.71 -7.06
CA GLU A 295 0.81 1.96 -7.80
C GLU A 295 1.12 1.72 -9.27
N VAL A 296 1.50 0.50 -9.66
CA VAL A 296 1.85 0.17 -11.03
C VAL A 296 0.60 -0.16 -11.84
N SER A 297 0.51 0.45 -13.01
CA SER A 297 -0.61 0.21 -13.93
C SER A 297 -0.70 -1.25 -14.34
N SER A 298 -1.90 -1.82 -14.31
CA SER A 298 -2.21 -3.15 -14.82
C SER A 298 -2.08 -3.26 -16.37
N TYR A 299 -1.82 -2.15 -17.06
CA TYR A 299 -1.42 -2.22 -18.48
C TYR A 299 -0.08 -2.96 -18.65
N CYS A 300 0.82 -2.84 -17.68
CA CYS A 300 2.05 -3.61 -17.63
C CYS A 300 1.74 -5.08 -17.32
N ALA A 301 2.13 -6.00 -18.20
CA ALA A 301 1.76 -7.40 -18.07
C ALA A 301 2.27 -8.04 -16.77
N THR A 302 3.48 -7.70 -16.32
CA THR A 302 4.01 -8.23 -15.05
C THR A 302 3.20 -7.77 -13.84
N ALA A 303 2.72 -6.52 -13.84
CA ALA A 303 1.83 -6.01 -12.80
C ALA A 303 0.45 -6.67 -12.86
N GLU A 304 -0.17 -6.75 -14.06
CA GLU A 304 -1.45 -7.43 -14.26
C GLU A 304 -1.42 -8.87 -13.74
N LEU A 305 -0.38 -9.63 -14.13
CA LEU A 305 -0.23 -11.04 -13.76
C LEU A 305 0.13 -11.19 -12.26
N SER A 306 0.84 -10.23 -11.68
CA SER A 306 1.08 -10.18 -10.23
C SER A 306 -0.21 -9.97 -9.45
N TYR A 307 -1.08 -9.04 -9.87
CA TYR A 307 -2.39 -8.84 -9.23
C TYR A 307 -3.32 -10.05 -9.41
N LEU A 308 -3.24 -10.71 -10.56
CA LEU A 308 -3.96 -11.96 -10.76
C LEU A 308 -3.49 -13.05 -9.80
N ALA A 309 -2.17 -13.22 -9.65
CA ALA A 309 -1.59 -14.16 -8.70
C ALA A 309 -2.00 -13.82 -7.25
N PHE A 310 -1.87 -12.55 -6.86
CA PHE A 310 -2.37 -12.08 -5.58
C PHE A 310 -3.81 -12.54 -5.33
N ALA A 311 -4.72 -12.25 -6.25
CA ALA A 311 -6.13 -12.62 -6.10
C ALA A 311 -6.34 -14.14 -6.01
N ARG A 312 -5.68 -14.90 -6.87
CA ARG A 312 -5.84 -16.37 -6.96
C ARG A 312 -5.29 -17.11 -5.75
N PHE A 313 -4.10 -16.74 -5.28
CA PHE A 313 -3.47 -17.37 -4.12
C PHE A 313 -4.08 -16.91 -2.80
N CYS A 314 -4.59 -15.68 -2.68
CA CYS A 314 -5.37 -15.27 -1.52
C CYS A 314 -6.69 -16.05 -1.40
N TRP A 315 -7.31 -16.37 -2.53
CA TRP A 315 -8.55 -17.12 -2.54
C TRP A 315 -8.35 -18.62 -2.29
N ASP A 316 -7.27 -19.18 -2.82
CA ASP A 316 -6.90 -20.60 -2.66
C ASP A 316 -5.40 -20.70 -2.33
N PRO A 317 -5.02 -20.59 -1.05
CA PRO A 317 -3.61 -20.69 -0.64
C PRO A 317 -3.01 -22.10 -0.85
N THR A 318 -3.84 -23.09 -1.20
CA THR A 318 -3.40 -24.44 -1.57
C THR A 318 -3.13 -24.60 -3.07
N LEU A 319 -3.43 -23.58 -3.87
CA LEU A 319 -3.18 -23.56 -5.32
C LEU A 319 -1.69 -23.78 -5.59
N THR A 320 -1.37 -24.77 -6.42
CA THR A 320 0.02 -25.00 -6.84
C THR A 320 0.44 -24.05 -7.93
N TRP A 321 1.74 -23.77 -8.04
CA TRP A 321 2.29 -22.94 -9.10
C TRP A 321 1.98 -23.48 -10.49
N GLU A 322 2.07 -24.79 -10.68
CA GLU A 322 1.80 -25.46 -11.94
C GLU A 322 0.35 -25.26 -12.38
N ARG A 323 -0.60 -25.41 -11.44
CA ARG A 323 -2.01 -25.14 -11.74
C ARG A 323 -2.24 -23.67 -12.10
N PHE A 324 -1.65 -22.73 -11.36
CA PHE A 324 -1.75 -21.31 -11.68
C PHE A 324 -1.17 -20.99 -13.07
N LEU A 325 -0.03 -21.60 -13.42
CA LEU A 325 0.57 -21.45 -14.73
C LEU A 325 -0.35 -21.99 -15.84
N ASP A 326 -0.91 -23.17 -15.66
CA ASP A 326 -1.74 -23.84 -16.65
C ASP A 326 -3.15 -23.21 -16.77
N GLU A 327 -3.79 -22.93 -15.63
CA GLU A 327 -5.18 -22.47 -15.60
C GLU A 327 -5.33 -20.95 -15.78
N ASP A 328 -4.38 -20.15 -15.27
CA ASP A 328 -4.47 -18.70 -15.24
C ASP A 328 -3.51 -17.99 -16.22
N LEU A 329 -2.24 -18.40 -16.28
CA LEU A 329 -1.26 -17.74 -17.14
C LEU A 329 -1.33 -18.22 -18.59
N ALA A 330 -1.46 -19.51 -18.82
CA ALA A 330 -1.42 -20.09 -20.18
C ALA A 330 -2.49 -19.50 -21.12
N PRO A 331 -3.76 -19.36 -20.71
CA PRO A 331 -4.78 -18.74 -21.56
C PRO A 331 -4.50 -17.27 -21.91
N ARG A 332 -3.76 -16.57 -21.02
CA ARG A 332 -3.44 -15.14 -21.16
C ARG A 332 -2.17 -14.86 -21.95
N LEU A 333 -1.33 -15.86 -22.14
CA LEU A 333 0.00 -15.72 -22.75
C LEU A 333 0.18 -16.55 -24.03
N GLY A 334 -0.85 -17.26 -24.48
CA GLY A 334 -0.83 -18.03 -25.72
C GLY A 334 -0.46 -19.51 -25.56
N GLY A 335 -0.71 -20.08 -24.38
CA GLY A 335 -0.50 -21.48 -24.08
C GLY A 335 0.58 -21.74 -23.02
N VAL A 336 0.67 -22.99 -22.57
CA VAL A 336 1.53 -23.38 -21.43
C VAL A 336 3.00 -23.07 -21.68
N GLU A 337 3.53 -23.43 -22.84
CA GLU A 337 4.94 -23.20 -23.20
C GLU A 337 5.25 -21.69 -23.32
N ALA A 338 4.30 -20.91 -23.83
CA ALA A 338 4.42 -19.44 -23.87
C ALA A 338 4.41 -18.85 -22.46
N ALA A 339 3.54 -19.32 -21.58
CA ALA A 339 3.50 -18.87 -20.19
C ALA A 339 4.79 -19.17 -19.43
N ARG A 340 5.33 -20.38 -19.59
CA ARG A 340 6.63 -20.75 -18.99
C ARG A 340 7.75 -19.82 -19.47
N ARG A 341 7.83 -19.60 -20.77
CA ARG A 341 8.83 -18.69 -21.37
C ARG A 341 8.66 -17.25 -20.89
N PHE A 342 7.42 -16.78 -20.76
CA PHE A 342 7.17 -15.42 -20.22
C PHE A 342 7.70 -15.28 -18.80
N VAL A 343 7.38 -16.25 -17.94
CA VAL A 343 7.85 -16.28 -16.54
C VAL A 343 9.37 -16.34 -16.48
N GLU A 344 10.00 -17.24 -17.24
CA GLU A 344 11.46 -17.37 -17.30
C GLU A 344 12.14 -16.05 -17.70
N ILE A 345 11.63 -15.37 -18.73
CA ILE A 345 12.17 -14.07 -19.16
C ILE A 345 11.97 -13.02 -18.07
N ALA A 346 10.78 -12.93 -17.49
CA ALA A 346 10.48 -11.96 -16.44
C ALA A 346 11.35 -12.19 -15.18
N GLU A 347 11.53 -13.44 -14.76
CA GLU A 347 12.38 -13.81 -13.64
C GLU A 347 13.88 -13.59 -13.94
N GLU A 348 14.35 -13.84 -15.16
CA GLU A 348 15.73 -13.58 -15.55
C GLU A 348 16.08 -12.10 -15.48
N ILE A 349 15.22 -11.24 -16.01
CA ILE A 349 15.46 -9.78 -15.96
C ILE A 349 15.34 -9.23 -14.54
N ASP A 350 14.53 -9.82 -13.70
CA ASP A 350 14.39 -9.41 -12.31
C ASP A 350 15.58 -9.86 -11.44
N ALA A 351 16.02 -11.10 -11.59
CA ALA A 351 17.13 -11.64 -10.82
C ALA A 351 18.50 -11.01 -11.14
N ASN A 352 18.64 -10.39 -12.31
CA ASN A 352 19.93 -9.89 -12.82
C ASN A 352 19.85 -8.43 -13.24
N GLN A 353 20.16 -7.54 -12.34
CA GLN A 353 20.13 -6.10 -12.60
C GLN A 353 21.20 -5.62 -13.59
N THR A 354 22.26 -6.40 -13.80
CA THR A 354 23.43 -6.08 -14.66
C THR A 354 23.53 -6.98 -15.88
N LEU A 355 22.38 -7.40 -16.47
CA LEU A 355 22.40 -8.18 -17.69
C LEU A 355 23.10 -7.41 -18.83
N PRO A 356 23.98 -8.10 -19.61
CA PRO A 356 24.59 -7.49 -20.79
C PRO A 356 23.54 -7.01 -21.80
N VAL A 357 23.80 -5.88 -22.46
CA VAL A 357 22.90 -5.31 -23.47
C VAL A 357 22.57 -6.32 -24.57
N SER A 358 23.54 -7.15 -24.98
CA SER A 358 23.32 -8.23 -25.94
C SER A 358 22.29 -9.26 -25.46
N ARG A 359 22.31 -9.59 -24.17
CA ARG A 359 21.32 -10.51 -23.59
C ARG A 359 19.93 -9.86 -23.51
N LEU A 360 19.86 -8.61 -23.09
CA LEU A 360 18.60 -7.86 -23.09
C LEU A 360 18.00 -7.79 -24.52
N ALA A 361 18.82 -7.49 -25.52
CA ALA A 361 18.38 -7.47 -26.94
C ALA A 361 17.85 -8.85 -27.40
N GLU A 362 18.50 -9.95 -27.00
CA GLU A 362 18.02 -11.32 -27.32
C GLU A 362 16.64 -11.58 -26.64
N LEU A 363 16.51 -11.24 -25.35
CA LEU A 363 15.24 -11.42 -24.62
C LEU A 363 14.13 -10.56 -25.25
N ARG A 364 14.42 -9.32 -25.59
CA ARG A 364 13.48 -8.43 -26.28
C ARG A 364 13.06 -8.99 -27.65
N ALA A 365 13.97 -9.54 -28.41
CA ALA A 365 13.63 -10.18 -29.71
C ALA A 365 12.67 -11.37 -29.52
N LYS A 366 12.86 -12.16 -28.42
CA LYS A 366 11.95 -13.28 -28.08
C LYS A 366 10.56 -12.78 -27.70
N THR A 367 10.46 -11.69 -26.93
CA THR A 367 9.14 -11.12 -26.55
C THR A 367 8.44 -10.53 -27.76
N LEU A 368 9.16 -9.86 -28.66
CA LEU A 368 8.59 -9.32 -29.90
C LEU A 368 8.07 -10.44 -30.81
N ALA A 369 8.85 -11.52 -30.99
CA ALA A 369 8.41 -12.67 -31.77
C ALA A 369 7.14 -13.32 -31.20
N ALA A 370 7.05 -13.44 -29.88
CA ALA A 370 5.86 -13.96 -29.19
C ALA A 370 4.65 -13.00 -29.32
N SER A 371 4.88 -11.69 -29.28
CA SER A 371 3.83 -10.69 -29.48
C SER A 371 3.28 -10.77 -30.92
N MET A 372 4.16 -10.94 -31.95
CA MET A 372 3.74 -11.07 -33.33
C MET A 372 2.99 -12.40 -33.63
N ALA A 373 3.23 -13.42 -32.84
CA ALA A 373 2.53 -14.71 -32.95
C ALA A 373 1.18 -14.74 -32.22
N GLY A 374 0.95 -13.80 -31.30
CA GLY A 374 -0.29 -13.65 -30.55
C GLY A 374 -1.23 -12.63 -31.18
N ASP A 375 -2.42 -12.52 -30.64
CA ASP A 375 -3.39 -11.50 -30.99
C ASP A 375 -3.92 -10.77 -29.74
N GLY A 376 -4.52 -9.61 -29.93
CA GLY A 376 -5.20 -8.84 -28.89
C GLY A 376 -4.40 -8.71 -27.60
N GLU A 377 -4.97 -9.19 -26.49
CA GLU A 377 -4.39 -9.09 -25.17
C GLU A 377 -3.15 -9.98 -24.97
N VAL A 378 -3.06 -11.10 -25.68
CA VAL A 378 -1.85 -11.94 -25.66
C VAL A 378 -0.69 -11.16 -26.24
N ALA A 379 -0.87 -10.57 -27.42
CA ALA A 379 0.14 -9.74 -28.07
C ALA A 379 0.56 -8.55 -27.20
N ARG A 380 -0.41 -7.86 -26.58
CA ARG A 380 -0.16 -6.73 -25.68
C ARG A 380 0.75 -7.12 -24.50
N ARG A 381 0.46 -8.24 -23.84
CA ARG A 381 1.24 -8.69 -22.68
C ARG A 381 2.70 -8.97 -23.04
N TRP A 382 2.93 -9.63 -24.16
CA TRP A 382 4.28 -9.88 -24.64
C TRP A 382 5.00 -8.59 -25.05
N LEU A 383 4.28 -7.65 -25.70
CA LEU A 383 4.82 -6.36 -26.08
C LEU A 383 5.26 -5.55 -24.87
N THR A 384 4.41 -5.47 -23.83
CA THR A 384 4.75 -4.70 -22.62
C THR A 384 5.93 -5.28 -21.85
N LEU A 385 6.13 -6.59 -21.83
CA LEU A 385 7.37 -7.19 -21.31
C LEU A 385 8.58 -6.77 -22.15
N GLY A 386 8.45 -6.75 -23.46
CA GLY A 386 9.50 -6.26 -24.37
C GLY A 386 9.83 -4.79 -24.15
N GLU A 387 8.86 -3.95 -23.87
CA GLU A 387 9.05 -2.53 -23.52
C GLU A 387 9.83 -2.36 -22.20
N GLN A 388 9.57 -3.19 -21.19
CA GLN A 388 10.35 -3.19 -19.95
C GLN A 388 11.82 -3.54 -20.21
N ILE A 389 12.07 -4.53 -21.03
CA ILE A 389 13.43 -4.91 -21.42
C ILE A 389 14.11 -3.78 -22.18
N ALA A 390 13.41 -3.15 -23.14
CA ALA A 390 13.93 -2.02 -23.92
C ALA A 390 14.31 -0.83 -23.01
N ARG A 391 13.51 -0.53 -21.99
CA ARG A 391 13.86 0.51 -21.00
C ARG A 391 15.16 0.19 -20.27
N ARG A 392 15.37 -1.09 -19.90
CA ARG A 392 16.63 -1.51 -19.26
C ARG A 392 17.81 -1.43 -20.19
N GLU A 393 17.65 -1.81 -21.48
CA GLU A 393 18.72 -1.63 -22.49
C GLU A 393 19.15 -0.16 -22.55
N TYR A 394 18.16 0.76 -22.60
CA TYR A 394 18.44 2.20 -22.66
C TYR A 394 19.11 2.75 -21.41
N MET A 395 18.72 2.28 -20.22
CA MET A 395 19.25 2.76 -18.95
C MET A 395 20.59 2.13 -18.58
N GLY A 396 20.95 0.99 -19.16
CA GLY A 396 22.23 0.30 -18.95
C GLY A 396 23.31 0.67 -19.98
N ALA A 397 22.92 1.46 -20.98
CA ALA A 397 23.82 2.06 -21.96
C ALA A 397 24.18 3.48 -21.53
#